data_24d5139102d0db69e6b4d5822699035e
#
_entry.id   24d5139102d0db69e6b4d5822699035e
#
_cell.length_a   1.000
_cell.length_b   1.000
_cell.length_c   1.000
_cell.angle_alpha   90.00
_cell.angle_beta   90.00
_cell.angle_gamma   90.00
#
_symmetry.space_group_name_H-M   'P 1'
#
loop_
_entity.id
_entity.type
_entity.pdbx_description
1 polymer ?
#
loop_
_entity_poly.entity_id
_entity_poly.type
_entity_poly.pdbx_seq_one_letter_code
_entity_poly.pdbx_strand_id
1 'polypeptide(L)'
;MNDLQKYRIYKITNLDDNRIYVGMTTQSLERRFYHHKQKSLMNTNTCMTRDFNFNNCLLELVNEFSTNNYVNARMIERSSIEFVKNSIDIGIVVNKQRPFISEIERRKGRWKWRENKGRQKIKCECGAVICKREISRHIKSEKHKCFILGKSNLSSESPCPDKDLDHDC
;
A
#
# COMPACT_ATOMS: atom_id res chain seq x y z
N MET A 1 14.66 6.66 -32.54
CA MET A 1 15.32 7.44 -31.46
C MET A 1 14.34 7.45 -30.30
N ASN A 2 14.75 6.98 -29.12
CA ASN A 2 13.88 7.04 -27.96
C ASN A 2 14.00 8.47 -27.39
N ASP A 3 12.95 9.26 -27.57
CA ASP A 3 12.92 10.62 -27.09
C ASP A 3 13.06 10.68 -25.56
N LEU A 4 13.94 11.54 -25.08
CA LEU A 4 14.12 11.77 -23.65
C LEU A 4 12.91 12.52 -23.10
N GLN A 5 12.22 11.91 -22.16
CA GLN A 5 11.11 12.54 -21.46
C GLN A 5 11.65 13.41 -20.32
N LYS A 6 11.22 14.66 -20.28
CA LYS A 6 11.55 15.63 -19.23
C LYS A 6 10.66 15.39 -17.99
N TYR A 7 11.28 15.28 -16.83
CA TYR A 7 10.63 15.11 -15.53
C TYR A 7 11.01 16.25 -14.59
N ARG A 8 10.07 16.65 -13.76
CA ARG A 8 10.24 17.64 -12.69
C ARG A 8 9.87 17.01 -11.35
N ILE A 9 10.78 17.10 -10.39
CA ILE A 9 10.48 16.81 -8.99
C ILE A 9 10.10 18.13 -8.33
N TYR A 10 8.98 18.15 -7.65
CA TYR A 10 8.46 19.34 -7.00
C TYR A 10 8.06 19.03 -5.55
N LYS A 11 8.04 20.09 -4.76
CA LYS A 11 7.62 20.09 -3.37
C LYS A 11 6.42 21.02 -3.22
N ILE A 12 5.38 20.60 -2.52
CA ILE A 12 4.25 21.43 -2.07
C ILE A 12 4.32 21.47 -0.55
N THR A 13 4.51 22.65 0.01
CA THR A 13 4.50 22.88 1.47
C THR A 13 3.20 23.56 1.85
N ASN A 14 2.42 22.95 2.74
CA ASN A 14 1.29 23.62 3.37
C ASN A 14 1.80 24.45 4.54
N LEU A 15 1.69 25.79 4.42
CA LEU A 15 2.24 26.71 5.41
C LEU A 15 1.45 26.77 6.71
N ASP A 16 0.22 26.23 6.73
CA ASP A 16 -0.61 26.21 7.94
C ASP A 16 -0.11 25.21 8.99
N ASP A 17 0.49 24.10 8.54
CA ASP A 17 0.87 22.98 9.41
C ASP A 17 2.23 22.35 9.06
N ASN A 18 2.97 22.98 8.17
CA ASN A 18 4.28 22.53 7.69
C ASN A 18 4.31 21.12 7.10
N ARG A 19 3.15 20.61 6.63
CA ARG A 19 3.11 19.35 5.89
C ARG A 19 3.67 19.54 4.49
N ILE A 20 4.47 18.58 4.06
CA ILE A 20 5.20 18.64 2.79
C ILE A 20 4.85 17.42 1.95
N TYR A 21 4.47 17.66 0.71
CA TYR A 21 4.31 16.64 -0.30
C TYR A 21 5.40 16.79 -1.37
N VAL A 22 6.08 15.70 -1.72
CA VAL A 22 7.04 15.66 -2.83
C VAL A 22 6.46 14.78 -3.93
N GLY A 23 6.53 15.22 -5.17
CA GLY A 23 6.00 14.47 -6.30
C GLY A 23 6.80 14.67 -7.57
N MET A 24 6.52 13.85 -8.57
CA MET A 24 7.10 13.92 -9.91
C MET A 24 6.04 14.22 -10.96
N THR A 25 6.39 14.99 -11.97
CA THR A 25 5.51 15.31 -13.10
C THR A 25 6.30 15.47 -14.40
N THR A 26 5.63 15.20 -15.52
CA THR A 26 6.10 15.57 -16.87
C THR A 26 5.43 16.86 -17.38
N GLN A 27 4.43 17.34 -16.65
CA GLN A 27 3.69 18.57 -16.96
C GLN A 27 4.38 19.80 -16.36
N SER A 28 3.91 21.01 -16.70
CA SER A 28 4.33 22.22 -15.99
C SER A 28 3.92 22.15 -14.51
N LEU A 29 4.67 22.85 -13.66
CA LEU A 29 4.42 22.84 -12.22
C LEU A 29 3.07 23.46 -11.88
N GLU A 30 2.70 24.55 -12.58
CA GLU A 30 1.43 25.26 -12.41
C GLU A 30 0.25 24.36 -12.73
N ARG A 31 0.32 23.62 -13.85
CA ARG A 31 -0.72 22.66 -14.24
C ARG A 31 -0.84 21.52 -13.23
N ARG A 32 0.30 21.01 -12.74
CA ARG A 32 0.32 19.96 -11.74
C ARG A 32 -0.25 20.43 -10.41
N PHE A 33 0.09 21.61 -9.96
CA PHE A 33 -0.43 22.26 -8.75
C PHE A 33 -1.95 22.47 -8.84
N TYR A 34 -2.41 22.98 -9.96
CA TYR A 34 -3.84 23.12 -10.24
C TYR A 34 -4.58 21.78 -10.11
N HIS A 35 -4.01 20.70 -10.66
CA HIS A 35 -4.62 19.38 -10.52
C HIS A 35 -4.67 18.88 -9.06
N HIS A 36 -3.66 19.20 -8.24
CA HIS A 36 -3.70 18.89 -6.81
C HIS A 36 -4.83 19.66 -6.11
N LYS A 37 -4.95 20.96 -6.40
CA LYS A 37 -6.01 21.83 -5.86
C LYS A 37 -7.40 21.28 -6.23
N GLN A 38 -7.63 20.93 -7.48
CA GLN A 38 -8.91 20.37 -7.93
C GLN A 38 -9.23 19.03 -7.25
N LYS A 39 -8.26 18.13 -7.13
CA LYS A 39 -8.45 16.84 -6.45
C LYS A 39 -8.73 17.00 -4.95
N SER A 40 -8.14 17.99 -4.31
CA SER A 40 -8.43 18.33 -2.91
C SER A 40 -9.91 18.75 -2.75
N LEU A 41 -10.40 19.63 -3.63
CA LEU A 41 -11.79 20.07 -3.62
C LEU A 41 -12.81 18.94 -3.87
N MET A 42 -12.45 17.97 -4.72
CA MET A 42 -13.29 16.80 -5.01
C MET A 42 -13.32 15.77 -3.87
N ASN A 43 -12.59 15.99 -2.80
CA ASN A 43 -12.52 15.13 -1.60
C ASN A 43 -12.22 13.64 -1.92
N THR A 44 -11.43 13.38 -2.96
CA THR A 44 -11.05 12.02 -3.32
C THR A 44 -10.06 11.43 -2.31
N ASN A 45 -10.38 10.29 -1.71
CA ASN A 45 -9.57 9.65 -0.67
C ASN A 45 -8.15 9.23 -1.10
N THR A 46 -7.82 9.37 -2.37
CA THR A 46 -6.53 8.96 -2.95
C THR A 46 -5.47 10.07 -2.99
N CYS A 47 -5.84 11.33 -2.72
CA CYS A 47 -4.92 12.46 -2.79
C CYS A 47 -4.23 12.69 -1.44
N MET A 48 -2.88 12.63 -1.41
CA MET A 48 -2.09 12.90 -0.20
C MET A 48 -2.14 14.38 0.24
N THR A 49 -2.48 15.27 -0.67
CA THR A 49 -2.63 16.71 -0.44
C THR A 49 -4.10 17.12 -0.23
N ARG A 50 -4.99 16.17 0.08
CA ARG A 50 -6.43 16.42 0.24
C ARG A 50 -6.73 17.52 1.27
N ASP A 51 -6.02 17.46 2.40
CA ASP A 51 -6.26 18.36 3.52
C ASP A 51 -5.32 19.58 3.52
N PHE A 52 -4.70 19.90 2.36
CA PHE A 52 -3.86 21.08 2.21
C PHE A 52 -4.70 22.32 1.91
N ASN A 53 -4.37 23.41 2.56
CA ASN A 53 -4.93 24.73 2.22
C ASN A 53 -4.17 25.31 1.02
N PHE A 54 -4.64 25.03 -0.19
CA PHE A 54 -3.98 25.45 -1.43
C PHE A 54 -3.91 26.97 -1.63
N ASN A 55 -4.62 27.77 -0.82
CA ASN A 55 -4.46 29.22 -0.82
C ASN A 55 -3.24 29.66 0.02
N ASN A 56 -2.72 28.77 0.89
CA ASN A 56 -1.55 29.00 1.71
C ASN A 56 -0.51 27.89 1.52
N CYS A 57 -0.28 27.48 0.27
CA CYS A 57 0.74 26.49 -0.10
C CYS A 57 1.84 27.11 -0.92
N LEU A 58 3.07 26.70 -0.66
CA LEU A 58 4.25 27.04 -1.46
C LEU A 58 4.57 25.88 -2.41
N LEU A 59 4.72 26.18 -3.71
CA LEU A 59 5.16 25.25 -4.73
C LEU A 59 6.61 25.52 -5.11
N GLU A 60 7.48 24.54 -5.04
CA GLU A 60 8.89 24.67 -5.37
C GLU A 60 9.36 23.54 -6.29
N LEU A 61 10.21 23.89 -7.27
CA LEU A 61 10.95 22.93 -8.06
C LEU A 61 12.14 22.42 -7.23
N VAL A 62 12.22 21.10 -7.01
CA VAL A 62 13.34 20.46 -6.29
C VAL A 62 14.43 20.03 -7.27
N ASN A 63 14.04 19.42 -8.40
CA ASN A 63 14.97 18.94 -9.42
C ASN A 63 14.28 18.80 -10.78
N GLU A 64 15.05 18.94 -11.85
CA GLU A 64 14.59 18.70 -13.22
C GLU A 64 15.61 17.83 -13.96
N PHE A 65 15.14 16.80 -14.67
CA PHE A 65 16.00 15.86 -15.39
C PHE A 65 15.25 15.25 -16.59
N SER A 66 16.02 14.63 -17.49
CA SER A 66 15.46 13.92 -18.65
C SER A 66 15.93 12.50 -18.68
N THR A 67 15.02 11.55 -18.91
CA THR A 67 15.33 10.14 -19.09
C THR A 67 14.27 9.45 -19.97
N ASN A 68 14.66 8.40 -20.67
CA ASN A 68 13.74 7.51 -21.36
C ASN A 68 13.34 6.29 -20.51
N ASN A 69 13.93 6.16 -19.31
CA ASN A 69 13.68 5.04 -18.41
C ASN A 69 12.81 5.50 -17.22
N TYR A 70 11.54 5.11 -17.26
CA TYR A 70 10.59 5.42 -16.18
C TYR A 70 11.00 4.86 -14.81
N VAL A 71 11.69 3.72 -14.77
CA VAL A 71 12.21 3.14 -13.51
C VAL A 71 13.24 4.07 -12.88
N ASN A 72 14.17 4.61 -13.69
CA ASN A 72 15.15 5.59 -13.23
C ASN A 72 14.47 6.85 -12.71
N ALA A 73 13.44 7.36 -13.41
CA ALA A 73 12.66 8.50 -12.96
C ALA A 73 12.04 8.26 -11.57
N ARG A 74 11.48 7.07 -11.34
CA ARG A 74 10.89 6.69 -10.04
C ARG A 74 11.94 6.53 -8.94
N MET A 75 13.14 6.08 -9.28
CA MET A 75 14.26 6.01 -8.32
C MET A 75 14.70 7.41 -7.88
N ILE A 76 14.81 8.36 -8.84
CA ILE A 76 15.15 9.76 -8.55
C ILE A 76 14.06 10.41 -7.68
N GLU A 77 12.77 10.17 -7.99
CA GLU A 77 11.68 10.65 -7.14
C GLU A 77 11.80 10.13 -5.71
N ARG A 78 12.08 8.83 -5.54
CA ARG A 78 12.27 8.23 -4.22
C ARG A 78 13.43 8.88 -3.47
N SER A 79 14.60 9.02 -4.11
CA SER A 79 15.77 9.64 -3.49
C SER A 79 15.48 11.10 -3.10
N SER A 80 14.72 11.82 -3.92
CA SER A 80 14.32 13.20 -3.62
C SER A 80 13.38 13.28 -2.41
N ILE A 81 12.43 12.33 -2.27
CA ILE A 81 11.57 12.25 -1.08
C ILE A 81 12.41 11.96 0.17
N GLU A 82 13.34 11.03 0.09
CA GLU A 82 14.22 10.67 1.21
C GLU A 82 15.16 11.84 1.57
N PHE A 83 15.71 12.54 0.58
CA PHE A 83 16.51 13.74 0.78
C PHE A 83 15.72 14.84 1.51
N VAL A 84 14.54 15.20 1.00
CA VAL A 84 13.67 16.22 1.62
C VAL A 84 13.32 15.80 3.05
N LYS A 85 13.03 14.52 3.29
CA LYS A 85 12.70 13.98 4.61
C LYS A 85 13.83 14.14 5.63
N ASN A 86 15.08 13.99 5.18
CA ASN A 86 16.27 14.05 6.02
C ASN A 86 16.82 15.48 6.18
N SER A 87 16.41 16.41 5.30
CA SER A 87 16.91 17.80 5.29
C SER A 87 15.99 18.79 6.02
N ILE A 88 14.87 18.31 6.58
CA ILE A 88 13.87 19.17 7.21
C ILE A 88 13.92 19.00 8.72
N ASP A 89 14.30 20.06 9.41
CA ASP A 89 14.26 20.12 10.87
C ASP A 89 12.83 20.32 11.41
N ILE A 90 11.96 20.99 10.61
CA ILE A 90 10.58 21.29 11.00
C ILE A 90 9.67 21.01 9.78
N GLY A 91 8.89 19.93 9.87
CA GLY A 91 7.92 19.59 8.84
C GLY A 91 7.65 18.09 8.75
N ILE A 92 6.49 17.74 8.23
CA ILE A 92 6.08 16.33 8.07
C ILE A 92 5.91 16.01 6.59
N VAL A 93 6.77 15.15 6.05
CA VAL A 93 6.60 14.64 4.69
C VAL A 93 5.47 13.61 4.64
N VAL A 94 4.38 13.96 3.96
CA VAL A 94 3.15 13.15 3.91
C VAL A 94 3.14 12.03 2.86
N ASN A 95 4.21 11.85 2.12
CA ASN A 95 4.33 10.76 1.15
C ASN A 95 4.19 9.39 1.83
N LYS A 96 3.03 8.74 1.68
CA LYS A 96 2.76 7.41 2.27
C LYS A 96 3.37 6.28 1.47
N GLN A 97 3.39 6.39 0.15
CA GLN A 97 3.88 5.34 -0.74
C GLN A 97 5.28 5.67 -1.25
N ARG A 98 6.14 4.66 -1.27
CA ARG A 98 7.44 4.77 -1.93
C ARG A 98 7.22 4.70 -3.46
N PRO A 99 7.71 5.68 -4.25
CA PRO A 99 7.52 5.69 -5.70
C PRO A 99 8.11 4.47 -6.41
N PHE A 100 9.18 3.93 -5.86
CA PHE A 100 9.87 2.76 -6.36
C PHE A 100 10.14 1.78 -5.23
N ILE A 101 9.84 0.51 -5.49
CA ILE A 101 10.16 -0.61 -4.59
C ILE A 101 10.95 -1.63 -5.41
N SER A 102 12.21 -1.87 -5.03
CA SER A 102 13.05 -2.87 -5.69
C SER A 102 12.47 -4.27 -5.54
N GLU A 103 12.83 -5.18 -6.45
CA GLU A 103 12.38 -6.59 -6.35
C GLU A 103 12.86 -7.25 -5.05
N ILE A 104 14.05 -6.87 -4.57
CA ILE A 104 14.58 -7.33 -3.27
C ILE A 104 13.69 -6.87 -2.12
N GLU A 105 13.27 -5.60 -2.12
CA GLU A 105 12.37 -5.07 -1.10
C GLU A 105 10.97 -5.71 -1.16
N ARG A 106 10.47 -5.97 -2.38
CA ARG A 106 9.20 -6.71 -2.56
C ARG A 106 9.29 -8.12 -2.02
N ARG A 107 10.41 -8.85 -2.28
CA ARG A 107 10.64 -10.19 -1.73
C ARG A 107 10.71 -10.16 -0.21
N LYS A 108 11.48 -9.23 0.38
CA LYS A 108 11.55 -9.04 1.83
C LYS A 108 10.17 -8.71 2.44
N GLY A 109 9.41 -7.84 1.78
CA GLY A 109 8.06 -7.49 2.22
C GLY A 109 7.09 -8.67 2.19
N ARG A 110 7.11 -9.48 1.11
CA ARG A 110 6.31 -10.72 1.00
C ARG A 110 6.70 -11.74 2.06
N TRP A 111 8.02 -11.92 2.30
CA TRP A 111 8.51 -12.84 3.31
C TRP A 111 8.07 -12.42 4.72
N LYS A 112 8.30 -11.16 5.10
CA LYS A 112 7.87 -10.60 6.39
C LYS A 112 6.35 -10.68 6.60
N TRP A 113 5.56 -10.48 5.54
CA TRP A 113 4.10 -10.64 5.61
C TRP A 113 3.71 -12.11 5.86
N ARG A 114 4.38 -13.06 5.19
CA ARG A 114 4.14 -14.50 5.39
C ARG A 114 4.47 -14.94 6.81
N GLU A 115 5.57 -14.46 7.39
CA GLU A 115 5.93 -14.75 8.78
C GLU A 115 4.94 -14.15 9.77
N ASN A 116 4.59 -12.87 9.62
CA ASN A 116 3.81 -12.17 10.64
C ASN A 116 2.30 -12.42 10.54
N LYS A 117 1.76 -12.64 9.34
CA LYS A 117 0.32 -12.79 9.13
C LYS A 117 -0.09 -14.12 8.50
N GLY A 118 0.74 -14.69 7.62
CA GLY A 118 0.38 -15.90 6.89
C GLY A 118 0.38 -17.15 7.75
N ARG A 119 1.18 -17.18 8.82
CA ARG A 119 1.31 -18.33 9.75
C ARG A 119 0.51 -18.17 11.04
N GLN A 120 -0.21 -17.05 11.22
CA GLN A 120 -1.10 -16.91 12.39
C GLN A 120 -2.14 -18.03 12.36
N LYS A 121 -2.06 -18.91 13.37
CA LYS A 121 -3.07 -19.94 13.60
C LYS A 121 -4.27 -19.34 14.30
N ILE A 122 -5.45 -19.63 13.82
CA ILE A 122 -6.72 -19.24 14.41
C ILE A 122 -7.56 -20.49 14.66
N LYS A 123 -8.30 -20.50 15.77
CA LYS A 123 -9.25 -21.57 16.07
C LYS A 123 -10.57 -21.26 15.39
N CYS A 124 -11.05 -22.17 14.55
CA CYS A 124 -12.34 -22.08 13.92
C CYS A 124 -13.44 -22.56 14.87
N GLU A 125 -14.67 -22.14 14.64
CA GLU A 125 -15.85 -22.60 15.42
C GLU A 125 -16.06 -24.11 15.37
N CYS A 126 -15.59 -24.78 14.31
CA CYS A 126 -15.58 -26.24 14.21
C CYS A 126 -14.47 -26.92 15.04
N GLY A 127 -13.69 -26.17 15.82
CA GLY A 127 -12.58 -26.66 16.64
C GLY A 127 -11.25 -26.77 15.91
N ALA A 128 -11.21 -26.73 14.59
CA ALA A 128 -9.97 -26.84 13.81
C ALA A 128 -9.05 -25.64 14.03
N VAL A 129 -7.75 -25.89 14.21
CA VAL A 129 -6.70 -24.86 14.28
C VAL A 129 -6.05 -24.74 12.91
N ILE A 130 -6.28 -23.62 12.22
CA ILE A 130 -5.91 -23.40 10.82
C ILE A 130 -5.13 -22.11 10.64
N CYS A 131 -4.32 -22.01 9.57
CA CYS A 131 -3.66 -20.77 9.22
C CYS A 131 -4.70 -19.74 8.76
N LYS A 132 -4.54 -18.49 9.21
CA LYS A 132 -5.46 -17.38 8.86
C LYS A 132 -5.66 -17.19 7.34
N ARG A 133 -4.64 -17.47 6.54
CA ARG A 133 -4.72 -17.43 5.06
C ARG A 133 -5.64 -18.50 4.47
N GLU A 134 -5.89 -19.60 5.21
CA GLU A 134 -6.62 -20.76 4.75
C GLU A 134 -8.08 -20.79 5.23
N ILE A 135 -8.46 -19.79 6.06
CA ILE A 135 -9.81 -19.70 6.63
C ILE A 135 -10.90 -19.77 5.57
N SER A 136 -10.74 -19.03 4.45
CA SER A 136 -11.74 -19.01 3.38
C SER A 136 -11.89 -20.35 2.68
N ARG A 137 -10.81 -21.13 2.55
CA ARG A 137 -10.83 -22.48 1.99
C ARG A 137 -11.44 -23.47 2.98
N HIS A 138 -11.06 -23.35 4.26
CA HIS A 138 -11.58 -24.19 5.33
C HIS A 138 -13.11 -24.03 5.50
N ILE A 139 -13.63 -22.80 5.53
CA ILE A 139 -15.09 -22.55 5.64
C ILE A 139 -15.86 -23.21 4.48
N LYS A 140 -15.27 -23.33 3.31
CA LYS A 140 -15.87 -23.98 2.14
C LYS A 140 -15.73 -25.51 2.15
N SER A 141 -14.91 -26.08 3.05
CA SER A 141 -14.70 -27.52 3.12
C SER A 141 -15.94 -28.26 3.62
N GLU A 142 -16.13 -29.50 3.15
CA GLU A 142 -17.23 -30.37 3.58
C GLU A 142 -17.19 -30.62 5.09
N LYS A 143 -15.99 -30.83 5.68
CA LYS A 143 -15.82 -30.99 7.12
C LYS A 143 -16.39 -29.83 7.93
N HIS A 144 -16.14 -28.56 7.49
CA HIS A 144 -16.68 -27.38 8.16
C HIS A 144 -18.19 -27.26 7.97
N LYS A 145 -18.69 -27.52 6.76
CA LYS A 145 -20.13 -27.49 6.45
C LYS A 145 -20.88 -28.54 7.26
N CYS A 146 -20.39 -29.79 7.31
CA CYS A 146 -20.98 -30.84 8.13
C CYS A 146 -21.06 -30.45 9.61
N PHE A 147 -20.02 -29.79 10.16
CA PHE A 147 -20.02 -29.34 11.55
C PHE A 147 -21.10 -28.27 11.80
N ILE A 148 -21.23 -27.29 10.89
CA ILE A 148 -22.23 -26.23 11.01
C ILE A 148 -23.64 -26.80 10.85
N LEU A 149 -23.87 -27.72 9.90
CA LEU A 149 -25.14 -28.37 9.67
C LEU A 149 -25.49 -29.32 10.83
N GLY A 150 -24.51 -30.02 11.43
CA GLY A 150 -24.69 -30.88 12.58
C GLY A 150 -25.06 -30.11 13.86
N LYS A 151 -24.63 -28.86 14.00
CA LYS A 151 -25.10 -27.98 15.08
C LYS A 151 -26.56 -27.55 14.91
N SER A 152 -27.07 -27.54 13.69
CA SER A 152 -28.49 -27.22 13.41
C SER A 152 -29.42 -28.46 13.57
N ASN A 153 -28.87 -29.68 13.66
CA ASN A 153 -29.63 -30.92 13.82
C ASN A 153 -29.10 -31.73 15.00
N LEU A 154 -29.43 -31.31 16.22
CA LEU A 154 -29.30 -32.14 17.40
C LEU A 154 -30.46 -33.16 17.42
N SER A 155 -30.42 -34.13 16.49
CA SER A 155 -31.09 -35.42 16.61
C SER A 155 -30.51 -36.39 15.57
N SER A 156 -29.90 -37.49 16.08
CA SER A 156 -29.50 -38.77 15.43
C SER A 156 -28.35 -38.76 14.41
N GLU A 157 -27.22 -39.26 14.88
CA GLU A 157 -26.36 -40.35 14.35
C GLU A 157 -25.78 -40.21 12.93
N SER A 158 -24.49 -39.98 12.81
CA SER A 158 -23.44 -40.95 12.41
C SER A 158 -22.08 -40.26 12.22
N PRO A 159 -20.95 -40.92 12.59
CA PRO A 159 -19.62 -40.28 12.52
C PRO A 159 -19.06 -40.30 11.11
N CYS A 160 -18.47 -39.19 10.70
CA CYS A 160 -17.68 -39.09 9.48
C CYS A 160 -16.39 -39.91 9.60
N PRO A 161 -15.98 -40.67 8.56
CA PRO A 161 -14.76 -41.47 8.60
C PRO A 161 -13.50 -40.56 8.61
N ASP A 162 -12.61 -40.83 9.55
CA ASP A 162 -11.27 -40.29 9.64
C ASP A 162 -10.44 -40.72 8.42
N LYS A 163 -9.96 -39.80 7.67
CA LYS A 163 -8.82 -39.99 6.78
C LYS A 163 -7.70 -39.10 7.28
N ASP A 164 -6.73 -39.75 7.93
CA ASP A 164 -5.45 -39.16 8.27
C ASP A 164 -4.74 -38.73 6.99
N LEU A 165 -4.41 -37.47 6.92
CA LEU A 165 -3.44 -36.91 5.98
C LEU A 165 -2.53 -35.99 6.76
N ASP A 166 -1.43 -36.59 7.23
CA ASP A 166 -0.23 -35.85 7.62
C ASP A 166 0.27 -35.04 6.42
N HIS A 167 0.26 -33.75 6.55
CA HIS A 167 1.03 -32.85 5.70
C HIS A 167 1.68 -31.80 6.57
N ASP A 168 2.98 -31.97 6.75
CA ASP A 168 3.91 -30.99 7.29
C ASP A 168 3.77 -29.64 6.58
N CYS A 169 3.67 -28.57 7.38
CA CYS A 169 3.73 -27.17 6.94
C CYS A 169 5.15 -26.62 7.03
#